data_a54bc3840cafbf83e024c9a0fe7e97c2
#
_entry.id   a54bc3840cafbf83e024c9a0fe7e97c2
#
_cell.length_a   1.000
_cell.length_b   1.000
_cell.length_c   1.000
_cell.angle_alpha   90.00
_cell.angle_beta   90.00
_cell.angle_gamma   90.00
#
_symmetry.space_group_name_H-M   'P 1'
#
loop_
_entity.id
_entity.type
_entity.pdbx_description
1 polymer ?
#
loop_
_entity_poly.entity_id
_entity_poly.type
_entity_poly.pdbx_seq_one_letter_code
_entity_poly.pdbx_strand_id
1 'polypeptide(L)'
;AGGLNPGACRDALLAIATAQGIEINIAVVSGDDVMNLLPQLREEKTREMFFGLPLPEKIHSMNAYLGARAVTQALRNGAQIVITGRGVDSALIVGALMHEFNWDWRDWNKLAQASLAGHIIECGAQGSGGLFTDWETVPDWDNIGYPIVECADDASFVVTKPRDTGGVVSRASVSEQILYEIGDPAEYILPDVICDFRHVKLEELG
;
A
#
# COMPACT_ATOMS: atom_id res chain seq x y z
N ALA A 1 8.26 -2.72 -5.14
CA ALA A 1 9.07 -3.13 -3.98
C ALA A 1 10.32 -3.86 -4.46
N GLY A 2 11.47 -3.60 -3.81
CA GLY A 2 12.75 -4.22 -4.16
C GLY A 2 12.95 -5.63 -3.61
N GLY A 3 11.91 -6.26 -3.11
CA GLY A 3 11.97 -7.58 -2.49
C GLY A 3 12.94 -7.62 -1.30
N LEU A 4 13.79 -8.64 -1.25
CA LEU A 4 14.76 -8.83 -0.17
C LEU A 4 16.00 -7.93 -0.28
N ASN A 5 16.24 -7.33 -1.45
CA ASN A 5 17.42 -6.49 -1.67
C ASN A 5 17.08 -5.27 -2.54
N PRO A 6 16.46 -4.25 -1.95
CA PRO A 6 16.11 -3.03 -2.67
C PRO A 6 17.32 -2.28 -3.22
N GLY A 7 18.48 -2.38 -2.58
CA GLY A 7 19.73 -1.79 -3.08
C GLY A 7 20.19 -2.42 -4.39
N ALA A 8 20.23 -3.75 -4.47
CA ALA A 8 20.58 -4.44 -5.71
C ALA A 8 19.57 -4.19 -6.83
N CYS A 9 18.29 -4.06 -6.50
CA CYS A 9 17.25 -3.67 -7.46
C CYS A 9 17.52 -2.28 -8.05
N ARG A 10 17.82 -1.29 -7.21
CA ARG A 10 18.23 0.05 -7.65
C ARG A 10 19.45 -0.01 -8.57
N ASP A 11 20.48 -0.74 -8.20
CA ASP A 11 21.73 -0.81 -8.97
C ASP A 11 21.51 -1.43 -10.35
N ALA A 12 20.66 -2.46 -10.45
CA ALA A 12 20.26 -3.06 -11.71
C ALA A 12 19.49 -2.08 -12.61
N LEU A 13 18.56 -1.32 -12.04
CA LEU A 13 17.80 -0.30 -12.77
C LEU A 13 18.72 0.85 -13.25
N LEU A 14 19.64 1.31 -12.41
CA LEU A 14 20.61 2.33 -12.80
C LEU A 14 21.52 1.85 -13.95
N ALA A 15 21.95 0.60 -13.94
CA ALA A 15 22.72 0.02 -15.02
C ALA A 15 21.97 0.03 -16.35
N ILE A 16 20.67 -0.32 -16.34
CA ILE A 16 19.80 -0.28 -17.51
C ILE A 16 19.60 1.16 -18.00
N ALA A 17 19.29 2.09 -17.09
CA ALA A 17 19.11 3.50 -17.42
C ALA A 17 20.38 4.09 -18.05
N THR A 18 21.53 3.83 -17.45
CA THR A 18 22.84 4.27 -17.99
C THR A 18 23.11 3.73 -19.39
N ALA A 19 22.83 2.45 -19.63
CA ALA A 19 23.01 1.82 -20.93
C ALA A 19 22.09 2.44 -22.01
N GLN A 20 20.96 3.02 -21.60
CA GLN A 20 20.02 3.70 -22.49
C GLN A 20 20.21 5.24 -22.53
N GLY A 21 21.21 5.78 -21.83
CA GLY A 21 21.45 7.21 -21.77
C GLY A 21 20.37 7.99 -20.98
N ILE A 22 19.67 7.31 -20.07
CA ILE A 22 18.62 7.92 -19.24
C ILE A 22 19.21 8.35 -17.91
N GLU A 23 19.07 9.63 -17.57
CA GLU A 23 19.36 10.15 -16.23
C GLU A 23 18.11 10.03 -15.37
N ILE A 24 18.22 9.35 -14.23
CA ILE A 24 17.10 9.09 -13.33
C ILE A 24 17.54 9.03 -11.86
N ASN A 25 16.75 9.65 -10.99
CA ASN A 25 16.93 9.61 -9.54
C ASN A 25 16.13 8.45 -8.93
N ILE A 26 16.82 7.46 -8.38
CA ILE A 26 16.21 6.30 -7.72
C ILE A 26 16.54 6.34 -6.24
N ALA A 27 15.52 6.47 -5.39
CA ALA A 27 15.67 6.35 -3.95
C ALA A 27 15.39 4.92 -3.48
N VAL A 28 16.06 4.53 -2.39
CA VAL A 28 15.78 3.29 -1.66
C VAL A 28 15.29 3.61 -0.27
N VAL A 29 14.17 3.03 0.11
CA VAL A 29 13.62 3.05 1.46
C VAL A 29 13.87 1.68 2.09
N SER A 30 14.62 1.65 3.17
CA SER A 30 15.03 0.43 3.89
C SER A 30 14.76 0.56 5.38
N GLY A 31 15.01 -0.53 6.15
CA GLY A 31 14.80 -0.59 7.60
C GLY A 31 13.66 -1.53 8.00
N ASP A 32 13.10 -2.24 7.05
CA ASP A 32 12.10 -3.28 7.26
C ASP A 32 12.70 -4.57 7.81
N ASP A 33 13.89 -4.95 7.39
CA ASP A 33 14.58 -6.13 7.95
C ASP A 33 15.06 -5.83 9.38
N VAL A 34 14.44 -6.51 10.35
CA VAL A 34 14.70 -6.36 11.78
C VAL A 34 15.25 -7.64 12.41
N MET A 35 15.82 -8.55 11.61
CA MET A 35 16.46 -9.78 12.11
C MET A 35 17.58 -9.50 13.14
N ASN A 36 18.27 -8.38 13.01
CA ASN A 36 19.28 -7.94 13.95
C ASN A 36 18.72 -7.65 15.36
N LEU A 37 17.41 -7.39 15.50
CA LEU A 37 16.76 -7.16 16.79
C LEU A 37 16.32 -8.47 17.47
N LEU A 38 16.41 -9.60 16.80
CA LEU A 38 15.92 -10.87 17.33
C LEU A 38 16.54 -11.26 18.70
N PRO A 39 17.84 -11.09 18.95
CA PRO A 39 18.42 -11.35 20.26
C PRO A 39 17.80 -10.52 21.38
N GLN A 40 17.62 -9.21 21.14
CA GLN A 40 17.00 -8.28 22.07
C GLN A 40 15.53 -8.66 22.36
N LEU A 41 14.74 -8.93 21.32
CA LEU A 41 13.33 -9.31 21.47
C LEU A 41 13.15 -10.62 22.26
N ARG A 42 14.09 -11.54 22.13
CA ARG A 42 14.13 -12.77 22.95
C ARG A 42 14.45 -12.50 24.40
N GLU A 43 15.43 -11.63 24.68
CA GLU A 43 15.78 -11.22 26.04
C GLU A 43 14.61 -10.52 26.74
N GLU A 44 13.93 -9.64 26.02
CA GLU A 44 12.72 -8.92 26.48
C GLU A 44 11.49 -9.81 26.58
N LYS A 45 11.58 -11.08 26.13
CA LYS A 45 10.47 -12.04 26.10
C LYS A 45 9.23 -11.49 25.34
N THR A 46 9.50 -10.76 24.26
CA THR A 46 8.47 -10.21 23.37
C THR A 46 7.50 -11.30 22.92
N ARG A 47 6.22 -10.97 22.94
CA ARG A 47 5.14 -11.88 22.57
C ARG A 47 4.33 -11.32 21.43
N GLU A 48 3.70 -12.23 20.69
CA GLU A 48 2.73 -11.90 19.66
C GLU A 48 1.53 -11.16 20.27
N MET A 49 0.99 -10.15 19.55
CA MET A 49 0.03 -9.18 20.10
C MET A 49 -1.40 -9.71 20.29
N PHE A 50 -1.81 -10.73 19.53
CA PHE A 50 -3.20 -11.21 19.57
C PHE A 50 -3.41 -12.33 20.59
N PHE A 51 -2.51 -13.30 20.63
CA PHE A 51 -2.63 -14.50 21.47
C PHE A 51 -1.57 -14.58 22.57
N GLY A 52 -0.62 -13.63 22.57
CA GLY A 52 0.47 -13.62 23.54
C GLY A 52 1.45 -14.78 23.39
N LEU A 53 1.56 -15.38 22.20
CA LEU A 53 2.48 -16.47 21.94
C LEU A 53 3.93 -15.98 21.94
N PRO A 54 4.90 -16.80 22.40
CA PRO A 54 6.31 -16.44 22.35
C PRO A 54 6.83 -16.47 20.91
N LEU A 55 7.94 -15.79 20.66
CA LEU A 55 8.65 -15.87 19.37
C LEU A 55 9.02 -17.33 19.06
N PRO A 56 8.88 -17.79 17.80
CA PRO A 56 9.29 -19.12 17.39
C PRO A 56 10.78 -19.37 17.63
N GLU A 57 11.18 -20.62 17.85
CA GLU A 57 12.61 -20.98 18.01
C GLU A 57 13.40 -20.67 16.74
N LYS A 58 12.82 -21.03 15.57
CA LYS A 58 13.43 -20.78 14.26
C LYS A 58 12.70 -19.65 13.56
N ILE A 59 13.42 -18.61 13.20
CA ILE A 59 12.92 -17.48 12.43
C ILE A 59 13.82 -17.35 11.20
N HIS A 60 13.24 -17.37 10.02
CA HIS A 60 13.96 -17.25 8.75
C HIS A 60 14.01 -15.81 8.23
N SER A 61 13.00 -15.03 8.55
CA SER A 61 12.93 -13.58 8.23
C SER A 61 12.04 -12.89 9.27
N MET A 62 12.33 -11.63 9.53
CA MET A 62 11.54 -10.79 10.42
C MET A 62 11.57 -9.36 9.88
N ASN A 63 10.39 -8.83 9.58
CA ASN A 63 10.25 -7.50 9.01
C ASN A 63 9.32 -6.64 9.87
N ALA A 64 9.69 -5.36 10.03
CA ALA A 64 8.78 -4.31 10.45
C ALA A 64 8.21 -3.65 9.19
N TYR A 65 6.89 -3.56 9.06
CA TYR A 65 6.29 -2.94 7.90
C TYR A 65 6.52 -1.43 7.92
N LEU A 66 7.10 -0.92 6.82
CA LEU A 66 7.38 0.50 6.63
C LEU A 66 6.08 1.24 6.29
N GLY A 67 5.97 2.48 6.79
CA GLY A 67 4.89 3.39 6.47
C GLY A 67 5.25 4.36 5.33
N ALA A 68 4.41 5.37 5.15
CA ALA A 68 4.47 6.33 4.06
C ALA A 68 5.58 7.39 4.19
N ARG A 69 6.04 7.70 5.42
CA ARG A 69 6.96 8.83 5.69
C ARG A 69 8.20 8.83 4.84
N ALA A 70 8.89 7.69 4.75
CA ALA A 70 10.13 7.60 4.00
C ALA A 70 9.88 7.69 2.49
N VAL A 71 8.75 7.18 2.00
CA VAL A 71 8.32 7.33 0.61
C VAL A 71 8.09 8.81 0.28
N THR A 72 7.31 9.52 1.09
CA THR A 72 7.07 10.96 0.96
C THR A 72 8.40 11.74 0.96
N GLN A 73 9.31 11.42 1.87
CA GLN A 73 10.59 12.11 1.95
C GLN A 73 11.46 11.84 0.72
N ALA A 74 11.48 10.62 0.19
CA ALA A 74 12.18 10.28 -1.03
C ALA A 74 11.67 11.09 -2.23
N LEU A 75 10.34 11.20 -2.38
CA LEU A 75 9.71 12.01 -3.42
C LEU A 75 10.03 13.51 -3.25
N ARG A 76 9.94 14.04 -2.04
CA ARG A 76 10.32 15.43 -1.72
C ARG A 76 11.78 15.75 -2.02
N ASN A 77 12.66 14.75 -1.94
CA ASN A 77 14.07 14.86 -2.31
C ASN A 77 14.30 14.70 -3.83
N GLY A 78 13.26 14.63 -4.65
CA GLY A 78 13.33 14.57 -6.11
C GLY A 78 13.55 13.17 -6.67
N ALA A 79 13.23 12.10 -5.93
CA ALA A 79 13.25 10.76 -6.48
C ALA A 79 12.13 10.59 -7.53
N GLN A 80 12.49 10.05 -8.69
CA GLN A 80 11.57 9.71 -9.77
C GLN A 80 11.09 8.25 -9.64
N ILE A 81 11.92 7.40 -9.03
CA ILE A 81 11.57 6.03 -8.64
C ILE A 81 11.89 5.87 -7.15
N VAL A 82 10.97 5.29 -6.42
CA VAL A 82 11.18 4.89 -5.00
C VAL A 82 11.04 3.39 -4.89
N ILE A 83 12.12 2.73 -4.47
CA ILE A 83 12.14 1.29 -4.21
C ILE A 83 12.09 1.09 -2.71
N THR A 84 11.14 0.32 -2.22
CA THR A 84 10.98 0.06 -0.80
C THR A 84 11.31 -1.37 -0.43
N GLY A 85 11.79 -1.59 0.78
CA GLY A 85 11.66 -2.87 1.46
C GLY A 85 10.18 -3.21 1.74
N ARG A 86 9.92 -4.12 2.68
CA ARG A 86 8.57 -4.49 3.08
C ARG A 86 7.87 -3.30 3.75
N GLY A 87 6.73 -2.91 3.25
CA GLY A 87 5.89 -1.87 3.81
C GLY A 87 4.43 -2.30 3.86
N VAL A 88 3.56 -1.54 4.49
CA VAL A 88 2.12 -1.73 4.34
C VAL A 88 1.71 -1.33 2.93
N ASP A 89 0.77 -2.05 2.37
CA ASP A 89 0.44 -1.96 0.94
C ASP A 89 -0.05 -0.56 0.55
N SER A 90 -0.86 0.07 1.39
CA SER A 90 -1.35 1.43 1.20
C SER A 90 -0.26 2.52 1.32
N ALA A 91 0.89 2.24 1.95
CA ALA A 91 1.91 3.25 2.24
C ALA A 91 2.47 3.95 0.98
N LEU A 92 2.51 3.25 -0.15
CA LEU A 92 2.98 3.82 -1.41
C LEU A 92 2.04 4.93 -1.89
N ILE A 93 0.74 4.70 -1.78
CA ILE A 93 -0.30 5.66 -2.19
C ILE A 93 -0.34 6.82 -1.20
N VAL A 94 -0.37 6.53 0.10
CA VAL A 94 -0.31 7.56 1.16
C VAL A 94 0.92 8.45 0.96
N GLY A 95 2.09 7.86 0.70
CA GLY A 95 3.33 8.58 0.50
C GLY A 95 3.30 9.50 -0.73
N ALA A 96 2.71 9.03 -1.83
CA ALA A 96 2.54 9.82 -3.05
C ALA A 96 1.57 10.99 -2.83
N LEU A 97 0.41 10.75 -2.22
CA LEU A 97 -0.59 11.79 -1.94
C LEU A 97 -0.08 12.84 -0.96
N MET A 98 0.63 12.43 0.09
CA MET A 98 1.28 13.37 1.02
C MET A 98 2.33 14.24 0.33
N HIS A 99 3.03 13.73 -0.68
CA HIS A 99 3.97 14.51 -1.48
C HIS A 99 3.22 15.48 -2.38
N GLU A 100 2.25 15.00 -3.15
CA GLU A 100 1.50 15.77 -4.15
C GLU A 100 0.76 16.95 -3.52
N PHE A 101 0.01 16.67 -2.45
CA PHE A 101 -0.82 17.67 -1.77
C PHE A 101 -0.13 18.35 -0.59
N ASN A 102 1.13 18.02 -0.33
CA ASN A 102 1.90 18.58 0.79
C ASN A 102 1.19 18.48 2.16
N TRP A 103 0.52 17.36 2.43
CA TRP A 103 -0.18 17.14 3.70
C TRP A 103 0.78 17.04 4.89
N ASP A 104 0.28 17.43 6.08
CA ASP A 104 0.99 17.25 7.35
C ASP A 104 0.81 15.82 7.90
N TRP A 105 1.77 15.37 8.69
CA TRP A 105 1.74 14.06 9.36
C TRP A 105 0.61 13.91 10.37
N ARG A 106 -0.03 14.98 10.75
CA ARG A 106 -1.13 15.04 11.71
C ARG A 106 -2.48 15.20 11.05
N ASP A 107 -2.55 15.22 9.75
CA ASP A 107 -3.80 15.22 8.99
C ASP A 107 -4.45 13.83 9.00
N TRP A 108 -4.72 13.32 10.22
CA TRP A 108 -5.12 11.94 10.46
C TRP A 108 -6.27 11.47 9.57
N ASN A 109 -7.28 12.32 9.34
CA ASN A 109 -8.40 12.01 8.46
C ASN A 109 -7.95 11.84 7.01
N LYS A 110 -7.05 12.68 6.52
CA LYS A 110 -6.49 12.57 5.17
C LYS A 110 -5.64 11.31 5.03
N LEU A 111 -4.83 10.99 6.04
CA LEU A 111 -4.03 9.77 6.06
C LEU A 111 -4.90 8.50 6.06
N ALA A 112 -5.99 8.49 6.82
CA ALA A 112 -6.93 7.38 6.85
C ALA A 112 -7.64 7.20 5.50
N GLN A 113 -8.10 8.29 4.88
CA GLN A 113 -8.71 8.26 3.55
C GLN A 113 -7.73 7.79 2.46
N ALA A 114 -6.49 8.29 2.50
CA ALA A 114 -5.44 7.85 1.59
C ALA A 114 -5.07 6.37 1.78
N SER A 115 -5.10 5.89 3.03
CA SER A 115 -4.90 4.47 3.35
C SER A 115 -6.02 3.62 2.77
N LEU A 116 -7.27 4.09 2.84
CA LEU A 116 -8.40 3.41 2.22
C LEU A 116 -8.28 3.37 0.69
N ALA A 117 -7.92 4.50 0.07
CA ALA A 117 -7.68 4.57 -1.38
C ALA A 117 -6.58 3.59 -1.81
N GLY A 118 -5.46 3.54 -1.06
CA GLY A 118 -4.38 2.60 -1.30
C GLY A 118 -4.80 1.14 -1.15
N HIS A 119 -5.59 0.84 -0.12
CA HIS A 119 -6.13 -0.49 0.12
C HIS A 119 -7.06 -0.98 -1.01
N ILE A 120 -7.83 -0.07 -1.62
CA ILE A 120 -8.73 -0.43 -2.72
C ILE A 120 -7.95 -0.84 -3.97
N ILE A 121 -6.79 -0.22 -4.25
CA ILE A 121 -6.07 -0.47 -5.51
C ILE A 121 -4.87 -1.40 -5.41
N GLU A 122 -4.43 -1.73 -4.20
CA GLU A 122 -3.18 -2.49 -3.99
C GLU A 122 -3.22 -3.91 -4.57
N CYS A 123 -4.37 -4.56 -4.55
CA CYS A 123 -4.58 -5.90 -5.10
C CYS A 123 -4.89 -5.91 -6.62
N GLY A 124 -4.66 -4.80 -7.33
CA GLY A 124 -4.86 -4.72 -8.77
C GLY A 124 -6.31 -5.05 -9.17
N ALA A 125 -6.49 -5.97 -10.11
CA ALA A 125 -7.80 -6.33 -10.66
C ALA A 125 -8.85 -6.77 -9.61
N GLN A 126 -8.46 -7.11 -8.39
CA GLN A 126 -9.39 -7.42 -7.32
C GLN A 126 -10.34 -6.25 -7.04
N GLY A 127 -9.82 -5.01 -7.01
CA GLY A 127 -10.63 -3.79 -6.83
C GLY A 127 -11.56 -3.46 -7.99
N SER A 128 -11.37 -4.10 -9.15
CA SER A 128 -12.25 -3.99 -10.32
C SER A 128 -13.04 -5.27 -10.61
N GLY A 129 -13.30 -6.08 -9.58
CA GLY A 129 -14.16 -7.26 -9.67
C GLY A 129 -13.45 -8.59 -9.85
N GLY A 130 -12.10 -8.61 -9.85
CA GLY A 130 -11.32 -9.84 -10.04
C GLY A 130 -11.47 -10.88 -8.92
N LEU A 131 -12.06 -10.52 -7.79
CA LEU A 131 -12.40 -11.43 -6.69
C LEU A 131 -13.85 -11.26 -6.22
N PHE A 132 -14.68 -10.60 -7.04
CA PHE A 132 -16.06 -10.30 -6.70
C PHE A 132 -16.90 -11.58 -6.54
N THR A 133 -17.74 -11.64 -5.50
CA THR A 133 -18.58 -12.81 -5.23
C THR A 133 -19.48 -13.15 -6.41
N ASP A 134 -20.08 -12.13 -7.05
CA ASP A 134 -20.92 -12.31 -8.23
C ASP A 134 -20.07 -12.29 -9.52
N TRP A 135 -18.98 -13.03 -9.54
CA TRP A 135 -17.99 -13.07 -10.61
C TRP A 135 -18.55 -13.33 -12.01
N GLU A 136 -19.67 -14.05 -12.11
CA GLU A 136 -20.37 -14.32 -13.39
C GLU A 136 -20.90 -13.04 -14.05
N THR A 137 -21.07 -11.97 -13.27
CA THR A 137 -21.54 -10.67 -13.79
C THR A 137 -20.38 -9.78 -14.26
N VAL A 138 -19.14 -10.16 -13.99
CA VAL A 138 -17.97 -9.39 -14.37
C VAL A 138 -17.64 -9.64 -15.84
N PRO A 139 -17.69 -8.61 -16.70
CA PRO A 139 -17.43 -8.78 -18.12
C PRO A 139 -15.92 -8.84 -18.42
N ASP A 140 -15.59 -9.48 -19.54
CA ASP A 140 -14.31 -9.33 -20.25
C ASP A 140 -13.09 -9.65 -19.40
N TRP A 141 -13.05 -10.85 -18.79
CA TRP A 141 -12.04 -11.27 -17.83
C TRP A 141 -10.60 -11.26 -18.37
N ASP A 142 -10.41 -11.52 -19.65
CA ASP A 142 -9.12 -11.52 -20.31
C ASP A 142 -8.60 -10.09 -20.58
N ASN A 143 -9.47 -9.10 -20.47
CA ASN A 143 -9.14 -7.67 -20.59
C ASN A 143 -9.56 -6.89 -19.33
N ILE A 144 -9.59 -7.53 -18.17
CA ILE A 144 -9.97 -6.87 -16.91
C ILE A 144 -9.02 -5.71 -16.60
N GLY A 145 -9.57 -4.51 -16.40
CA GLY A 145 -8.81 -3.32 -16.05
C GLY A 145 -8.49 -3.26 -14.56
N TYR A 146 -7.37 -2.63 -14.21
CA TYR A 146 -7.07 -2.36 -12.79
C TYR A 146 -7.84 -1.15 -12.31
N PRO A 147 -8.17 -1.08 -11.01
CA PRO A 147 -8.83 0.08 -10.45
C PRO A 147 -7.91 1.31 -10.49
N ILE A 148 -8.51 2.47 -10.64
CA ILE A 148 -7.87 3.77 -10.54
C ILE A 148 -8.55 4.53 -9.42
N VAL A 149 -7.79 5.21 -8.57
CA VAL A 149 -8.33 6.18 -7.60
C VAL A 149 -7.93 7.58 -8.02
N GLU A 150 -8.92 8.44 -8.20
CA GLU A 150 -8.74 9.85 -8.47
C GLU A 150 -8.96 10.63 -7.18
N CYS A 151 -7.85 11.12 -6.59
CA CYS A 151 -7.83 11.74 -5.27
C CYS A 151 -7.79 13.26 -5.37
N ALA A 152 -8.48 13.94 -4.46
CA ALA A 152 -8.44 15.39 -4.27
C ALA A 152 -7.65 15.80 -3.02
N ASP A 153 -7.30 17.10 -2.90
CA ASP A 153 -6.52 17.62 -1.75
C ASP A 153 -7.23 17.45 -0.40
N ASP A 154 -8.54 17.39 -0.37
CA ASP A 154 -9.32 17.11 0.83
C ASP A 154 -9.36 15.63 1.22
N ALA A 155 -8.64 14.79 0.44
CA ALA A 155 -8.59 13.34 0.51
C ALA A 155 -9.87 12.60 0.11
N SER A 156 -10.89 13.29 -0.41
CA SER A 156 -11.96 12.61 -1.11
C SER A 156 -11.42 11.93 -2.38
N PHE A 157 -12.01 10.82 -2.78
CA PHE A 157 -11.56 10.12 -3.97
C PHE A 157 -12.70 9.40 -4.68
N VAL A 158 -12.50 9.16 -5.97
CA VAL A 158 -13.39 8.38 -6.83
C VAL A 158 -12.63 7.13 -7.29
N VAL A 159 -13.30 5.98 -7.24
CA VAL A 159 -12.78 4.74 -7.80
C VAL A 159 -13.34 4.55 -9.19
N THR A 160 -12.46 4.33 -10.16
CA THR A 160 -12.79 4.08 -11.56
C THR A 160 -11.87 3.01 -12.13
N LYS A 161 -11.90 2.81 -13.44
CA LYS A 161 -10.99 1.91 -14.17
C LYS A 161 -10.69 2.45 -15.56
N PRO A 162 -9.69 1.94 -16.28
CA PRO A 162 -9.41 2.36 -17.65
C PRO A 162 -10.62 2.15 -18.56
N ARG A 163 -10.84 3.07 -19.49
CA ARG A 163 -11.87 2.93 -20.53
C ARG A 163 -11.58 1.72 -21.40
N ASP A 164 -12.62 1.15 -21.97
CA ASP A 164 -12.54 0.03 -22.92
C ASP A 164 -11.87 -1.24 -22.32
N THR A 165 -11.99 -1.43 -21.00
CA THR A 165 -11.58 -2.63 -20.30
C THR A 165 -12.76 -3.38 -19.71
N GLY A 166 -12.60 -4.68 -19.49
CA GLY A 166 -13.51 -5.50 -18.71
C GLY A 166 -13.47 -5.14 -17.21
N GLY A 167 -13.98 -6.03 -16.39
CA GLY A 167 -14.10 -5.76 -14.96
C GLY A 167 -15.31 -4.89 -14.61
N VAL A 168 -15.59 -4.78 -13.32
CA VAL A 168 -16.68 -3.98 -12.77
C VAL A 168 -16.19 -3.18 -11.55
N VAL A 169 -16.41 -1.87 -11.60
CA VAL A 169 -16.29 -0.99 -10.44
C VAL A 169 -17.68 -0.57 -10.05
N SER A 170 -18.15 -1.09 -8.93
CA SER A 170 -19.47 -0.83 -8.39
C SER A 170 -19.38 -0.69 -6.88
N ARG A 171 -20.44 -0.19 -6.26
CA ARG A 171 -20.51 -0.17 -4.80
C ARG A 171 -20.29 -1.56 -4.19
N ALA A 172 -20.81 -2.61 -4.82
CA ALA A 172 -20.69 -3.98 -4.32
C ALA A 172 -19.24 -4.49 -4.43
N SER A 173 -18.62 -4.44 -5.62
CA SER A 173 -17.25 -4.92 -5.82
C SER A 173 -16.21 -4.16 -4.99
N VAL A 174 -16.37 -2.84 -4.87
CA VAL A 174 -15.48 -2.01 -4.03
C VAL A 174 -15.72 -2.28 -2.54
N SER A 175 -16.96 -2.55 -2.12
CA SER A 175 -17.23 -2.94 -0.72
C SER A 175 -16.53 -4.24 -0.34
N GLU A 176 -16.52 -5.24 -1.20
CA GLU A 176 -15.80 -6.49 -0.95
C GLU A 176 -14.29 -6.25 -0.83
N GLN A 177 -13.71 -5.41 -1.68
CA GLN A 177 -12.31 -5.03 -1.56
C GLN A 177 -12.02 -4.29 -0.26
N ILE A 178 -12.90 -3.38 0.19
CA ILE A 178 -12.73 -2.67 1.46
C ILE A 178 -12.74 -3.63 2.65
N LEU A 179 -13.54 -4.68 2.60
CA LEU A 179 -13.63 -5.66 3.70
C LEU A 179 -12.47 -6.67 3.69
N TYR A 180 -11.77 -6.79 2.58
CA TYR A 180 -10.67 -7.72 2.42
C TYR A 180 -9.51 -7.38 3.36
N GLU A 181 -9.05 -8.34 4.17
CA GLU A 181 -7.90 -8.23 5.09
C GLU A 181 -7.95 -7.10 6.15
N ILE A 182 -9.08 -6.41 6.34
CA ILE A 182 -9.16 -5.29 7.31
C ILE A 182 -9.11 -5.78 8.77
N GLY A 183 -9.63 -6.96 9.08
CA GLY A 183 -9.75 -7.41 10.48
C GLY A 183 -10.78 -6.58 11.25
N ASP A 184 -10.35 -5.84 12.29
CA ASP A 184 -11.25 -4.93 13.03
C ASP A 184 -11.35 -3.58 12.30
N PRO A 185 -12.50 -3.26 11.71
CA PRO A 185 -12.68 -1.99 11.01
C PRO A 185 -12.68 -0.76 11.94
N ALA A 186 -12.85 -0.96 13.25
CA ALA A 186 -12.78 0.13 14.23
C ALA A 186 -11.34 0.53 14.56
N GLU A 187 -10.38 -0.38 14.35
CA GLU A 187 -8.99 -0.19 14.73
C GLU A 187 -8.04 -0.84 13.72
N TYR A 188 -8.09 -0.38 12.47
CA TYR A 188 -7.16 -0.83 11.44
C TYR A 188 -5.81 -0.16 11.63
N ILE A 189 -4.85 -0.91 12.20
CA ILE A 189 -3.56 -0.40 12.66
C ILE A 189 -2.56 -0.37 11.52
N LEU A 190 -2.10 0.82 11.17
CA LEU A 190 -1.04 1.07 10.19
C LEU A 190 0.11 1.85 10.85
N PRO A 191 1.34 1.84 10.29
CA PRO A 191 2.47 2.58 10.85
C PRO A 191 2.26 4.09 10.95
N ASP A 192 1.48 4.66 10.05
CA ASP A 192 1.26 6.10 9.94
C ASP A 192 0.00 6.57 10.65
N VAL A 193 -1.02 5.73 10.75
CA VAL A 193 -2.35 6.08 11.28
C VAL A 193 -3.11 4.83 11.74
N ILE A 194 -3.94 4.96 12.76
CA ILE A 194 -4.96 3.97 13.10
C ILE A 194 -6.28 4.46 12.50
N CYS A 195 -6.84 3.65 11.60
CA CYS A 195 -8.04 4.03 10.85
C CYS A 195 -9.30 3.44 11.49
N ASP A 196 -10.39 4.20 11.47
CA ASP A 196 -11.74 3.72 11.77
C ASP A 196 -12.57 3.73 10.48
N PHE A 197 -12.78 2.57 9.89
CA PHE A 197 -13.49 2.40 8.63
C PHE A 197 -14.97 2.03 8.80
N ARG A 198 -15.51 2.01 10.02
CA ARG A 198 -16.92 1.64 10.28
C ARG A 198 -17.94 2.56 9.61
N HIS A 199 -17.54 3.77 9.26
CA HIS A 199 -18.42 4.79 8.71
C HIS A 199 -18.11 5.16 7.26
N VAL A 200 -17.34 4.32 6.56
CA VAL A 200 -17.09 4.49 5.12
C VAL A 200 -18.41 4.43 4.36
N LYS A 201 -18.60 5.36 3.44
CA LYS A 201 -19.77 5.42 2.55
C LYS A 201 -19.31 5.37 1.11
N LEU A 202 -20.00 4.56 0.32
CA LEU A 202 -19.79 4.43 -1.12
C LEU A 202 -21.05 4.91 -1.85
N GLU A 203 -20.85 5.81 -2.80
CA GLU A 203 -21.91 6.33 -3.67
C GLU A 203 -21.52 6.08 -5.12
N GLU A 204 -22.47 5.63 -5.92
CA GLU A 204 -22.28 5.47 -7.36
C GLU A 204 -22.51 6.82 -8.04
N LEU A 205 -21.56 7.21 -8.90
CA LEU A 205 -21.61 8.50 -9.60
C LEU A 205 -22.15 8.39 -11.05
N GLY A 206 -22.44 7.18 -11.52
CA GLY A 206 -22.99 6.89 -12.85
C GLY A 206 -22.11 6.00 -13.69
#